data_0e6b167aed19282e1a3141c5cdf0a470
#
_entry.id   0e6b167aed19282e1a3141c5cdf0a470
#
_cell.length_a   1.000
_cell.length_b   1.000
_cell.length_c   1.000
_cell.angle_alpha   90.00
_cell.angle_beta   90.00
_cell.angle_gamma   90.00
#
_symmetry.space_group_name_H-M   'P 1'
#
loop_
_entity.id
_entity.type
_entity.pdbx_description
1 polymer ?
#
loop_
_entity_poly.entity_id
_entity_poly.type
_entity_poly.pdbx_seq_one_letter_code
_entity_poly.pdbx_strand_id
1 'polypeptide(L)'
;MDWQTLLTRERLGKPVHSNDELGRSAFHKDHDRIIFSGAFRRLGRKTQVHPVSSNDHIHTRLTHSLEVACVGRSLGMRVGEILREELPEWCDPSDLGVIVQSACLAHDIGNPPFGHSGEDAIRNWFQQAAGRGWLDEMSDAERSDFLHFRSEE
;
A
#
# COMPACT_ATOMS: atom_id res chain seq x y z
N MET A 1 -7.45 -20.68 6.70
CA MET A 1 -6.44 -19.77 6.12
C MET A 1 -5.12 -20.20 6.70
N ASP A 2 -4.08 -20.36 5.90
CA ASP A 2 -2.77 -20.81 6.39
C ASP A 2 -1.84 -19.61 6.54
N TRP A 3 -1.62 -19.19 7.78
CA TRP A 3 -0.78 -18.04 8.12
C TRP A 3 0.70 -18.29 7.83
N GLN A 4 1.16 -19.55 7.86
CA GLN A 4 2.53 -19.91 7.52
C GLN A 4 2.86 -19.62 6.05
N THR A 5 1.87 -19.77 5.18
CA THR A 5 2.02 -19.50 3.75
C THR A 5 1.82 -18.01 3.41
N LEU A 6 0.89 -17.33 4.13
CA LEU A 6 0.57 -15.93 3.87
C LEU A 6 1.62 -14.95 4.36
N LEU A 7 2.22 -15.25 5.52
CA LEU A 7 3.23 -14.36 6.12
C LEU A 7 4.62 -14.80 5.67
N THR A 8 5.34 -13.90 4.99
CA THR A 8 6.71 -14.15 4.55
C THR A 8 7.59 -12.94 4.80
N ARG A 9 8.87 -13.20 5.12
CA ARG A 9 9.91 -12.17 5.22
C ARG A 9 10.67 -11.98 3.91
N GLU A 10 10.33 -12.73 2.88
CA GLU A 10 10.92 -12.61 1.56
C GLU A 10 10.57 -11.26 0.92
N ARG A 11 11.47 -10.73 0.14
CA ARG A 11 11.32 -9.47 -0.58
C ARG A 11 11.68 -9.68 -2.03
N LEU A 12 10.79 -9.24 -2.91
CA LEU A 12 10.99 -9.35 -4.35
C LEU A 12 12.34 -8.73 -4.76
N GLY A 13 13.13 -9.47 -5.54
CA GLY A 13 14.43 -9.02 -6.05
C GLY A 13 15.55 -8.95 -5.01
N LYS A 14 15.36 -9.48 -3.79
CA LYS A 14 16.39 -9.56 -2.77
C LYS A 14 16.62 -11.00 -2.35
N PRO A 15 17.90 -11.42 -2.13
CA PRO A 15 18.16 -12.73 -1.57
C PRO A 15 17.51 -12.83 -0.19
N VAL A 16 16.95 -14.00 0.10
CA VAL A 16 16.40 -14.37 1.40
C VAL A 16 17.52 -14.24 2.44
N HIS A 17 17.26 -13.61 3.56
CA HIS A 17 18.09 -13.40 4.75
C HIS A 17 18.73 -12.00 4.87
N SER A 18 17.89 -11.03 5.26
CA SER A 18 18.39 -10.04 6.21
C SER A 18 18.10 -10.62 7.60
N ASN A 19 19.11 -10.95 8.39
CA ASN A 19 18.92 -11.20 9.80
C ASN A 19 18.12 -10.04 10.39
N ASP A 20 17.03 -10.36 11.10
CA ASP A 20 16.32 -9.32 11.84
C ASP A 20 17.30 -8.73 12.86
N GLU A 21 17.41 -7.42 12.86
CA GLU A 21 18.15 -6.72 13.90
C GLU A 21 17.34 -6.81 15.18
N LEU A 22 18.02 -6.94 16.31
CA LEU A 22 17.36 -7.00 17.60
C LEU A 22 16.39 -5.81 17.77
N GLY A 23 15.10 -6.12 17.95
CA GLY A 23 14.04 -5.11 18.11
C GLY A 23 13.56 -4.44 16.82
N ARG A 24 14.00 -4.89 15.62
CA ARG A 24 13.58 -4.31 14.33
C ARG A 24 13.39 -5.39 13.28
N SER A 25 12.16 -5.84 13.09
CA SER A 25 11.82 -6.82 12.07
C SER A 25 11.91 -6.26 10.63
N ALA A 26 11.85 -7.16 9.64
CA ALA A 26 11.81 -6.78 8.24
C ALA A 26 10.61 -5.88 7.92
N PHE A 27 9.48 -6.04 8.60
CA PHE A 27 8.28 -5.23 8.44
C PHE A 27 8.46 -3.79 8.94
N HIS A 28 9.21 -3.58 10.02
CA HIS A 28 9.59 -2.24 10.47
C HIS A 28 10.45 -1.52 9.42
N LYS A 29 11.35 -2.26 8.75
CA LYS A 29 12.17 -1.69 7.66
C LYS A 29 11.31 -1.30 6.46
N ASP A 30 10.28 -2.08 6.14
CA ASP A 30 9.35 -1.75 5.05
C ASP A 30 8.49 -0.53 5.39
N HIS A 31 7.97 -0.45 6.62
CA HIS A 31 7.26 0.72 7.13
C HIS A 31 8.10 2.00 6.97
N ASP A 32 9.35 1.97 7.41
CA ASP A 32 10.26 3.12 7.29
C ASP A 32 10.50 3.50 5.81
N ARG A 33 10.67 2.50 4.92
CA ARG A 33 10.84 2.74 3.48
C ARG A 33 9.64 3.45 2.88
N ILE A 34 8.42 3.10 3.28
CA ILE A 34 7.20 3.77 2.83
C ILE A 34 7.23 5.23 3.27
N ILE A 35 7.43 5.50 4.56
CA ILE A 35 7.45 6.87 5.12
C ILE A 35 8.54 7.73 4.48
N PHE A 36 9.72 7.18 4.24
CA PHE A 36 10.83 7.92 3.64
C PHE A 36 10.73 8.05 2.12
N SER A 37 9.76 7.38 1.49
CA SER A 37 9.59 7.48 0.04
C SER A 37 9.12 8.87 -0.40
N GLY A 38 9.58 9.29 -1.58
CA GLY A 38 9.11 10.54 -2.19
C GLY A 38 7.62 10.48 -2.54
N ALA A 39 7.09 9.30 -2.86
CA ALA A 39 5.69 9.07 -3.19
C ALA A 39 4.79 9.35 -1.98
N PHE A 40 5.12 8.81 -0.80
CA PHE A 40 4.38 9.07 0.43
C PHE A 40 4.42 10.56 0.82
N ARG A 41 5.61 11.19 0.78
CA ARG A 41 5.74 12.63 1.10
C ARG A 41 4.91 13.52 0.18
N ARG A 42 4.70 13.11 -1.07
CA ARG A 42 3.88 13.85 -2.03
C ARG A 42 2.42 13.93 -1.62
N LEU A 43 1.91 12.99 -0.83
CA LEU A 43 0.54 13.00 -0.29
C LEU A 43 0.26 14.25 0.57
N GLY A 44 1.28 14.85 1.19
CA GLY A 44 1.16 16.10 1.95
C GLY A 44 0.76 17.31 1.11
N ARG A 45 0.89 17.23 -0.22
CA ARG A 45 0.47 18.29 -1.15
C ARG A 45 -0.84 17.97 -1.88
N LYS A 46 -1.51 16.89 -1.51
CA LYS A 46 -2.82 16.50 -2.04
C LYS A 46 -3.87 16.68 -0.97
N THR A 47 -4.91 17.45 -1.25
CA THR A 47 -6.04 17.63 -0.34
C THR A 47 -6.97 16.42 -0.42
N GLN A 48 -7.58 16.04 0.73
CA GLN A 48 -8.49 14.90 0.77
C GLN A 48 -9.87 15.25 0.17
N VAL A 49 -10.38 16.45 0.42
CA VAL A 49 -11.75 16.83 0.04
C VAL A 49 -11.81 18.15 -0.74
N HIS A 50 -11.34 19.26 -0.18
CA HIS A 50 -11.44 20.58 -0.83
C HIS A 50 -10.15 21.38 -0.68
N PRO A 51 -9.64 21.97 -1.80
CA PRO A 51 -8.39 22.74 -1.77
C PRO A 51 -8.54 24.15 -1.23
N VAL A 52 -9.78 24.66 -1.10
CA VAL A 52 -10.05 26.06 -0.70
C VAL A 52 -10.65 26.08 0.69
N SER A 53 -9.79 26.18 1.69
CA SER A 53 -10.19 26.39 3.07
C SER A 53 -9.52 27.67 3.58
N SER A 54 -10.28 28.51 4.27
CA SER A 54 -9.76 29.66 5.00
C SER A 54 -9.11 29.25 6.34
N ASN A 55 -9.08 27.96 6.64
CA ASN A 55 -8.58 27.40 7.90
C ASN A 55 -7.31 26.59 7.63
N ASP A 56 -6.30 26.73 8.49
CA ASP A 56 -5.00 26.02 8.42
C ASP A 56 -5.12 24.51 8.70
N HIS A 57 -6.27 24.03 9.17
CA HIS A 57 -6.55 22.61 9.39
C HIS A 57 -6.97 21.90 8.09
N ILE A 58 -6.13 21.96 7.07
CA ILE A 58 -6.37 21.24 5.82
C ILE A 58 -6.10 19.76 6.04
N HIS A 59 -7.13 18.93 5.86
CA HIS A 59 -6.98 17.47 5.85
C HIS A 59 -6.34 17.04 4.54
N THR A 60 -5.08 16.61 4.59
CA THR A 60 -4.33 16.13 3.43
C THR A 60 -4.42 14.61 3.35
N ARG A 61 -4.14 14.03 2.17
CA ARG A 61 -4.03 12.58 2.03
C ARG A 61 -2.95 11.99 2.95
N LEU A 62 -1.90 12.75 3.25
CA LEU A 62 -0.85 12.35 4.20
C LEU A 62 -1.40 12.20 5.62
N THR A 63 -2.15 13.19 6.11
CA THR A 63 -2.74 13.13 7.46
C THR A 63 -3.77 12.02 7.56
N HIS A 64 -4.61 11.83 6.53
CA HIS A 64 -5.53 10.71 6.42
C HIS A 64 -4.81 9.36 6.49
N SER A 65 -3.77 9.14 5.67
CA SER A 65 -3.01 7.89 5.68
C SER A 65 -2.38 7.60 7.05
N LEU A 66 -1.91 8.63 7.76
CA LEU A 66 -1.37 8.48 9.11
C LEU A 66 -2.46 8.08 10.14
N GLU A 67 -3.64 8.67 10.06
CA GLU A 67 -4.78 8.35 10.94
C GLU A 67 -5.26 6.91 10.70
N VAL A 68 -5.45 6.53 9.44
CA VAL A 68 -5.82 5.16 9.05
C VAL A 68 -4.76 4.16 9.52
N ALA A 69 -3.48 4.50 9.38
CA ALA A 69 -2.37 3.66 9.84
C ALA A 69 -2.35 3.46 11.36
N CYS A 70 -2.71 4.46 12.16
CA CYS A 70 -2.83 4.32 13.61
C CYS A 70 -3.94 3.34 14.02
N VAL A 71 -5.10 3.43 13.36
CA VAL A 71 -6.22 2.51 13.58
C VAL A 71 -5.84 1.11 13.10
N GLY A 72 -5.28 1.01 11.89
CA GLY A 72 -4.85 -0.25 11.30
C GLY A 72 -3.85 -0.99 12.17
N ARG A 73 -2.85 -0.30 12.72
CA ARG A 73 -1.90 -0.88 13.67
C ARG A 73 -2.60 -1.48 14.88
N SER A 74 -3.51 -0.74 15.48
CA SER A 74 -4.23 -1.19 16.69
C SER A 74 -5.08 -2.43 16.42
N LEU A 75 -5.75 -2.48 15.26
CA LEU A 75 -6.52 -3.63 14.82
C LEU A 75 -5.61 -4.82 14.51
N GLY A 76 -4.51 -4.60 13.79
CA GLY A 76 -3.54 -5.64 13.45
C GLY A 76 -2.91 -6.29 14.69
N MET A 77 -2.52 -5.49 15.68
CA MET A 77 -2.01 -5.98 16.96
C MET A 77 -3.07 -6.83 17.68
N ARG A 78 -4.32 -6.37 17.73
CA ARG A 78 -5.40 -7.12 18.38
C ARG A 78 -5.66 -8.45 17.68
N VAL A 79 -5.68 -8.48 16.36
CA VAL A 79 -5.82 -9.72 15.59
C VAL A 79 -4.62 -10.63 15.80
N GLY A 80 -3.41 -10.09 15.84
CA GLY A 80 -2.19 -10.83 16.14
C GLY A 80 -2.24 -11.53 17.50
N GLU A 81 -2.77 -10.87 18.53
CA GLU A 81 -2.96 -11.50 19.85
C GLU A 81 -3.99 -12.64 19.81
N ILE A 82 -5.08 -12.48 19.07
CA ILE A 82 -6.11 -13.52 18.89
C ILE A 82 -5.54 -14.74 18.17
N LEU A 83 -4.69 -14.51 17.18
CA LEU A 83 -4.12 -15.55 16.31
C LEU A 83 -2.73 -16.05 16.79
N ARG A 84 -2.28 -15.68 17.96
CA ARG A 84 -0.90 -15.92 18.46
C ARG A 84 -0.43 -17.36 18.25
N GLU A 85 -1.30 -18.34 18.54
CA GLU A 85 -0.98 -19.76 18.40
C GLU A 85 -0.96 -20.26 16.94
N GLU A 86 -1.52 -19.48 16.01
CA GLU A 86 -1.59 -19.82 14.60
C GLU A 86 -0.48 -19.13 13.80
N LEU A 87 0.17 -18.13 14.37
CA LEU A 87 1.24 -17.37 13.70
C LEU A 87 2.51 -18.22 13.58
N PRO A 88 3.35 -17.97 12.54
CA PRO A 88 4.69 -18.54 12.49
C PRO A 88 5.50 -18.18 13.74
N GLU A 89 6.36 -19.08 14.22
CA GLU A 89 7.19 -18.87 15.42
C GLU A 89 8.04 -17.58 15.37
N TRP A 90 8.40 -17.14 14.17
CA TRP A 90 9.19 -15.95 13.94
C TRP A 90 8.37 -14.65 13.88
N CYS A 91 7.04 -14.73 13.91
CA CYS A 91 6.13 -13.60 13.76
C CYS A 91 5.51 -13.24 15.11
N ASP A 92 5.86 -12.10 15.63
CA ASP A 92 5.24 -11.57 16.85
C ASP A 92 3.88 -10.92 16.51
N PRO A 93 2.87 -10.97 17.38
CA PRO A 93 1.62 -10.22 17.18
C PRO A 93 1.79 -8.76 16.81
N SER A 94 2.83 -8.10 17.32
CA SER A 94 3.17 -6.73 16.95
C SER A 94 3.58 -6.58 15.49
N ASP A 95 4.15 -7.62 14.85
CA ASP A 95 4.50 -7.60 13.44
C ASP A 95 3.24 -7.48 12.56
N LEU A 96 2.14 -8.17 12.93
CA LEU A 96 0.86 -7.97 12.23
C LEU A 96 0.39 -6.52 12.31
N GLY A 97 0.57 -5.88 13.48
CA GLY A 97 0.29 -4.46 13.64
C GLY A 97 1.08 -3.60 12.65
N VAL A 98 2.38 -3.86 12.50
CA VAL A 98 3.26 -3.13 11.59
C VAL A 98 2.93 -3.42 10.12
N ILE A 99 2.57 -4.66 9.77
CA ILE A 99 2.15 -5.03 8.41
C ILE A 99 0.90 -4.24 8.01
N VAL A 100 -0.15 -4.29 8.85
CA VAL A 100 -1.40 -3.56 8.57
C VAL A 100 -1.16 -2.04 8.56
N GLN A 101 -0.36 -1.52 9.48
CA GLN A 101 0.05 -0.12 9.50
C GLN A 101 0.71 0.30 8.18
N SER A 102 1.62 -0.52 7.68
CA SER A 102 2.34 -0.25 6.43
C SER A 102 1.42 -0.27 5.21
N ALA A 103 0.49 -1.21 5.15
CA ALA A 103 -0.54 -1.26 4.12
C ALA A 103 -1.42 -0.01 4.16
N CYS A 104 -1.87 0.38 5.36
CA CYS A 104 -2.65 1.60 5.56
C CYS A 104 -1.89 2.89 5.15
N LEU A 105 -0.57 2.96 5.38
CA LEU A 105 0.24 4.09 4.90
C LEU A 105 0.33 4.13 3.38
N ALA A 106 0.37 2.97 2.74
CA ALA A 106 0.59 2.86 1.31
C ALA A 106 -0.69 3.00 0.47
N HIS A 107 -1.89 2.87 1.06
CA HIS A 107 -3.14 2.74 0.31
C HIS A 107 -3.43 3.89 -0.67
N ASP A 108 -3.00 5.09 -0.36
CA ASP A 108 -3.19 6.29 -1.21
C ASP A 108 -1.99 6.58 -2.14
N ILE A 109 -0.91 5.78 -2.06
CA ILE A 109 0.27 5.96 -2.91
C ILE A 109 -0.05 5.49 -4.33
N GLY A 110 0.19 6.38 -5.31
CA GLY A 110 -0.01 6.04 -6.72
C GLY A 110 -1.38 6.39 -7.27
N ASN A 111 -2.31 6.83 -6.45
CA ASN A 111 -3.62 7.30 -6.94
C ASN A 111 -3.47 8.40 -7.98
N PRO A 112 -4.14 8.29 -9.14
CA PRO A 112 -4.05 9.28 -10.19
C PRO A 112 -4.71 10.60 -9.76
N PRO A 113 -4.39 11.72 -10.39
CA PRO A 113 -5.14 12.96 -10.19
C PRO A 113 -6.60 12.75 -10.59
N PHE A 114 -7.51 13.41 -9.88
CA PHE A 114 -8.97 13.35 -10.09
C PHE A 114 -9.64 12.02 -9.71
N GLY A 115 -8.97 11.17 -8.89
CA GLY A 115 -9.54 9.93 -8.36
C GLY A 115 -10.11 9.02 -9.44
N HIS A 116 -11.33 8.51 -9.26
CA HIS A 116 -11.98 7.60 -10.21
C HIS A 116 -12.12 8.15 -11.64
N SER A 117 -12.32 9.46 -11.79
CA SER A 117 -12.36 10.06 -13.14
C SER A 117 -11.00 9.97 -13.83
N GLY A 118 -9.91 10.07 -13.07
CA GLY A 118 -8.55 9.85 -13.57
C GLY A 118 -8.29 8.40 -13.95
N GLU A 119 -8.76 7.45 -13.15
CA GLU A 119 -8.70 6.01 -13.47
C GLU A 119 -9.47 5.67 -14.73
N ASP A 120 -10.69 6.20 -14.86
CA ASP A 120 -11.51 6.01 -16.05
C ASP A 120 -10.82 6.57 -17.31
N ALA A 121 -10.20 7.74 -17.19
CA ALA A 121 -9.44 8.32 -18.28
C ALA A 121 -8.25 7.44 -18.70
N ILE A 122 -7.51 6.88 -17.73
CA ILE A 122 -6.40 5.96 -18.00
C ILE A 122 -6.92 4.68 -18.67
N ARG A 123 -7.95 4.04 -18.10
CA ARG A 123 -8.55 2.84 -18.71
C ARG A 123 -9.03 3.08 -20.14
N ASN A 124 -9.79 4.15 -20.35
CA ASN A 124 -10.30 4.50 -21.67
C ASN A 124 -9.18 4.70 -22.68
N TRP A 125 -8.08 5.33 -22.27
CA TRP A 125 -6.92 5.50 -23.12
C TRP A 125 -6.29 4.15 -23.51
N PHE A 126 -6.09 3.24 -22.56
CA PHE A 126 -5.53 1.92 -22.85
C PHE A 126 -6.47 1.05 -23.68
N GLN A 127 -7.79 1.13 -23.49
CA GLN A 127 -8.77 0.44 -24.35
C GLN A 127 -8.67 0.91 -25.81
N GLN A 128 -8.51 2.22 -26.04
CA GLN A 128 -8.30 2.76 -27.37
C GLN A 128 -6.92 2.36 -27.95
N ALA A 129 -5.89 2.31 -27.12
CA ALA A 129 -4.56 1.86 -27.52
C ALA A 129 -4.55 0.38 -27.93
N ALA A 130 -5.27 -0.47 -27.19
CA ALA A 130 -5.46 -1.88 -27.54
C ALA A 130 -6.15 -2.04 -28.89
N GLY A 131 -7.20 -1.25 -29.17
CA GLY A 131 -7.87 -1.25 -30.47
C GLY A 131 -6.98 -0.80 -31.65
N ARG A 132 -5.83 -0.17 -31.37
CA ARG A 132 -4.81 0.24 -32.35
C ARG A 132 -3.63 -0.74 -32.43
N GLY A 133 -3.67 -1.86 -31.70
CA GLY A 133 -2.60 -2.85 -31.67
C GLY A 133 -1.37 -2.45 -30.84
N TRP A 134 -1.43 -1.38 -30.06
CA TRP A 134 -0.27 -0.90 -29.27
C TRP A 134 0.08 -1.79 -28.07
N LEU A 135 -0.83 -2.68 -27.66
CA LEU A 135 -0.63 -3.60 -26.56
C LEU A 135 -0.38 -5.05 -27.03
N ASP A 136 -0.19 -5.29 -28.33
CA ASP A 136 -0.13 -6.65 -28.91
C ASP A 136 1.16 -7.41 -28.50
N GLU A 137 2.23 -6.69 -28.13
CA GLU A 137 3.48 -7.28 -27.64
C GLU A 137 3.45 -7.66 -26.17
N MET A 138 2.40 -7.25 -25.43
CA MET A 138 2.25 -7.53 -24.01
C MET A 138 1.63 -8.91 -23.79
N SER A 139 2.01 -9.58 -22.70
CA SER A 139 1.32 -10.77 -22.23
C SER A 139 -0.13 -10.47 -21.85
N ASP A 140 -0.99 -11.49 -21.83
CA ASP A 140 -2.40 -11.33 -21.42
C ASP A 140 -2.54 -10.75 -20.01
N ALA A 141 -1.66 -11.12 -19.08
CA ALA A 141 -1.65 -10.59 -17.71
C ALA A 141 -1.34 -9.09 -17.68
N GLU A 142 -0.25 -8.66 -18.34
CA GLU A 142 0.14 -7.25 -18.43
C GLU A 142 -0.95 -6.42 -19.14
N ARG A 143 -1.51 -6.96 -20.23
CA ARG A 143 -2.60 -6.30 -20.96
C ARG A 143 -3.83 -6.13 -20.08
N SER A 144 -4.18 -7.14 -19.27
CA SER A 144 -5.29 -7.09 -18.34
C SER A 144 -5.11 -6.00 -17.30
N ASP A 145 -3.91 -5.83 -16.74
CA ASP A 145 -3.61 -4.80 -15.73
C ASP A 145 -3.86 -3.40 -16.26
N PHE A 146 -3.51 -3.13 -17.51
CA PHE A 146 -3.76 -1.82 -18.14
C PHE A 146 -5.22 -1.59 -18.51
N LEU A 147 -5.91 -2.63 -19.01
CA LEU A 147 -7.31 -2.52 -19.43
C LEU A 147 -8.28 -2.42 -18.25
N HIS A 148 -7.90 -2.95 -17.09
CA HIS A 148 -8.69 -2.95 -15.86
C HIS A 148 -8.03 -2.11 -14.76
N PHE A 149 -7.19 -1.16 -15.15
CA PHE A 149 -6.48 -0.31 -14.20
C PHE A 149 -7.41 0.27 -13.14
N ARG A 150 -7.08 0.04 -11.88
CA ARG A 150 -7.69 0.65 -10.70
C ARG A 150 -6.57 1.06 -9.75
N SER A 151 -6.67 2.24 -9.18
CA SER A 151 -5.92 2.54 -7.97
C SER A 151 -6.63 1.82 -6.82
N GLU A 152 -5.88 1.14 -5.98
CA GLU A 152 -6.46 0.50 -4.80
C GLU A 152 -6.99 1.59 -3.86
N GLU A 153 -8.27 1.53 -3.56
CA GLU A 153 -8.90 2.17 -2.41
C GLU A 153 -9.03 1.16 -1.28
#